data_fc684694a191ae425155025a9d1a4f64
#
_entry.id   fc684694a191ae425155025a9d1a4f64
#
_cell.length_a   1.000
_cell.length_b   1.000
_cell.length_c   1.000
_cell.angle_alpha   90.00
_cell.angle_beta   90.00
_cell.angle_gamma   90.00
#
_symmetry.space_group_name_H-M   'P 1'
#
loop_
_entity.id
_entity.type
_entity.pdbx_description
1 polymer ?
#
loop_
_entity_poly.entity_id
_entity_poly.type
_entity_poly.pdbx_seq_one_letter_code
_entity_poly.pdbx_strand_id
1 'polypeptide(L)'
;MNKVKIYEAENEPVLGYKKGSKERLNVEKTYNEMFNSTVNIPLYIGSDEILTNDRKNILPPHDHKNIVGTYSQAIENHVNDAIKNLLDNKKSWSETPWEKRCEIFLKAADLISKDYRAKITAGTMIGQSKNIFQAEIDAACEFVDFLKFNVSYLTEIYNEQPIDGPGKSNHLEYRPLEGFVYSVTPFNSVSYTHLRAHETSAD
;
A
#
# COMPACT_ATOMS: atom_id res chain seq x y z
N MET A 1 3.85 22.55 25.35
CA MET A 1 3.32 21.56 24.41
C MET A 1 4.01 20.22 24.63
N ASN A 2 3.28 19.13 24.77
CA ASN A 2 3.90 17.82 24.80
C ASN A 2 4.47 17.52 23.41
N LYS A 3 5.77 17.28 23.31
CA LYS A 3 6.40 16.84 22.06
C LYS A 3 5.78 15.52 21.64
N VAL A 4 5.45 15.40 20.36
CA VAL A 4 5.02 14.14 19.76
C VAL A 4 6.19 13.14 19.90
N LYS A 5 5.89 11.93 20.33
CA LYS A 5 6.90 10.86 20.35
C LYS A 5 7.23 10.46 18.90
N ILE A 6 8.47 10.69 18.48
CA ILE A 6 8.93 10.26 17.15
C ILE A 6 8.91 8.74 17.09
N TYR A 7 8.32 8.21 16.02
CA TYR A 7 8.39 6.80 15.70
C TYR A 7 9.73 6.53 15.00
N GLU A 8 10.56 5.69 15.60
CA GLU A 8 11.84 5.28 15.02
C GLU A 8 11.60 4.08 14.10
N ALA A 9 11.70 4.30 12.79
CA ALA A 9 11.54 3.25 11.80
C ALA A 9 12.85 2.49 11.60
N GLU A 10 12.74 1.17 11.45
CA GLU A 10 13.84 0.28 11.08
C GLU A 10 13.52 -0.43 9.78
N ASN A 11 14.53 -0.63 8.93
CA ASN A 11 14.37 -1.36 7.68
C ASN A 11 13.93 -2.80 7.92
N GLU A 12 13.06 -3.27 7.05
CA GLU A 12 12.59 -4.64 7.07
C GLU A 12 13.71 -5.61 6.70
N PRO A 13 13.97 -6.64 7.50
CA PRO A 13 15.02 -7.61 7.20
C PRO A 13 14.76 -8.36 5.90
N VAL A 14 15.76 -8.39 5.02
CA VAL A 14 15.72 -9.13 3.76
C VAL A 14 15.90 -10.61 4.03
N LEU A 15 14.97 -11.46 3.58
CA LEU A 15 15.05 -12.90 3.73
C LEU A 15 15.97 -13.53 2.68
N GLY A 16 16.72 -14.54 3.10
CA GLY A 16 17.76 -15.13 2.27
C GLY A 16 17.31 -16.22 1.29
N TYR A 17 16.13 -16.77 1.43
CA TYR A 17 15.53 -17.81 0.57
C TYR A 17 16.49 -18.96 0.20
N LYS A 18 17.28 -19.41 1.15
CA LYS A 18 18.18 -20.56 0.96
C LYS A 18 17.40 -21.81 0.58
N LYS A 19 18.00 -22.67 -0.23
CA LYS A 19 17.38 -23.94 -0.64
C LYS A 19 16.95 -24.75 0.58
N GLY A 20 15.66 -25.11 0.65
CA GLY A 20 15.06 -25.87 1.74
C GLY A 20 14.70 -25.02 2.98
N SER A 21 14.92 -23.73 2.99
CA SER A 21 14.49 -22.87 4.11
C SER A 21 12.97 -22.72 4.14
N LYS A 22 12.42 -22.45 5.31
CA LYS A 22 10.99 -22.34 5.53
C LYS A 22 10.34 -21.23 4.70
N GLU A 23 10.99 -20.07 4.63
CA GLU A 23 10.53 -18.93 3.86
C GLU A 23 10.49 -19.25 2.34
N ARG A 24 11.51 -19.96 1.83
CA ARG A 24 11.53 -20.39 0.44
C ARG A 24 10.42 -21.40 0.12
N LEU A 25 10.27 -22.42 0.93
CA LEU A 25 9.20 -23.41 0.75
C LEU A 25 7.82 -22.78 0.78
N ASN A 26 7.61 -21.78 1.64
CA ASN A 26 6.35 -21.06 1.74
C ASN A 26 6.07 -20.25 0.47
N VAL A 27 7.06 -19.51 -0.06
CA VAL A 27 6.88 -18.76 -1.31
C VAL A 27 6.69 -19.69 -2.50
N GLU A 28 7.46 -20.78 -2.61
CA GLU A 28 7.30 -21.77 -3.69
C GLU A 28 5.89 -22.40 -3.69
N LYS A 29 5.37 -22.74 -2.51
CA LYS A 29 4.01 -23.25 -2.36
C LYS A 29 2.99 -22.20 -2.79
N THR A 30 3.09 -20.98 -2.27
CA THR A 30 2.16 -19.88 -2.57
C THR A 30 2.20 -19.51 -4.05
N TYR A 31 3.40 -19.47 -4.66
CA TYR A 31 3.56 -19.25 -6.09
C TYR A 31 2.80 -20.30 -6.92
N ASN A 32 2.99 -21.59 -6.60
CA ASN A 32 2.31 -22.67 -7.32
C ASN A 32 0.78 -22.61 -7.17
N GLU A 33 0.29 -22.30 -5.97
CA GLU A 33 -1.14 -22.13 -5.72
C GLU A 33 -1.72 -20.97 -6.54
N MET A 34 -1.06 -19.82 -6.54
CA MET A 34 -1.50 -18.63 -7.28
C MET A 34 -1.38 -18.82 -8.81
N PHE A 35 -0.29 -19.41 -9.27
CA PHE A 35 -0.04 -19.63 -10.71
C PHE A 35 -1.01 -20.61 -11.35
N ASN A 36 -1.52 -21.57 -10.58
CA ASN A 36 -2.49 -22.58 -11.03
C ASN A 36 -3.94 -22.22 -10.66
N SER A 37 -4.18 -21.03 -10.12
CA SER A 37 -5.53 -20.53 -9.83
C SER A 37 -5.89 -19.37 -10.74
N THR A 38 -7.19 -19.08 -10.85
CA THR A 38 -7.68 -17.93 -11.61
C THR A 38 -8.39 -16.99 -10.65
N VAL A 39 -7.99 -15.72 -10.64
CA VAL A 39 -8.62 -14.68 -9.81
C VAL A 39 -9.40 -13.68 -10.67
N ASN A 40 -10.52 -13.17 -10.15
CA ASN A 40 -11.26 -12.08 -10.77
C ASN A 40 -11.07 -10.82 -9.92
N ILE A 41 -10.39 -9.82 -10.45
CA ILE A 41 -10.10 -8.57 -9.76
C ILE A 41 -11.21 -7.56 -10.05
N PRO A 42 -12.01 -7.18 -9.03
CA PRO A 42 -13.05 -6.17 -9.17
C PRO A 42 -12.45 -4.76 -9.17
N LEU A 43 -13.30 -3.77 -9.43
CA LEU A 43 -13.06 -2.39 -9.00
C LEU A 43 -13.44 -2.28 -7.53
N TYR A 44 -12.62 -1.57 -6.75
CA TYR A 44 -12.94 -1.25 -5.36
C TYR A 44 -13.34 0.23 -5.28
N ILE A 45 -14.60 0.50 -4.93
CA ILE A 45 -15.12 1.85 -4.74
C ILE A 45 -15.76 1.93 -3.35
N GLY A 46 -15.10 2.60 -2.43
CA GLY A 46 -15.48 2.53 -1.03
C GLY A 46 -15.36 1.09 -0.50
N SER A 47 -16.47 0.56 0.01
CA SER A 47 -16.58 -0.83 0.48
C SER A 47 -17.03 -1.82 -0.60
N ASP A 48 -17.39 -1.34 -1.79
CA ASP A 48 -18.02 -2.15 -2.82
C ASP A 48 -17.01 -2.78 -3.76
N GLU A 49 -17.21 -4.08 -4.04
CA GLU A 49 -16.48 -4.85 -5.04
C GLU A 49 -17.34 -4.96 -6.31
N ILE A 50 -16.91 -4.32 -7.40
CA ILE A 50 -17.67 -4.23 -8.64
C ILE A 50 -16.99 -5.06 -9.73
N LEU A 51 -17.61 -6.17 -10.11
CA LEU A 51 -17.21 -6.96 -11.27
C LEU A 51 -17.94 -6.45 -12.51
N THR A 52 -17.21 -5.88 -13.46
CA THR A 52 -17.77 -5.37 -14.69
C THR A 52 -17.86 -6.46 -15.77
N ASN A 53 -18.67 -6.23 -16.80
CA ASN A 53 -18.75 -7.13 -17.96
C ASN A 53 -17.52 -6.98 -18.89
N ASP A 54 -16.93 -5.79 -18.96
CA ASP A 54 -15.66 -5.57 -19.69
C ASP A 54 -14.49 -5.92 -18.78
N ARG A 55 -13.87 -7.05 -19.07
CA ARG A 55 -12.72 -7.59 -18.32
C ARG A 55 -11.57 -7.89 -19.26
N LYS A 56 -10.36 -7.76 -18.76
CA LYS A 56 -9.14 -8.13 -19.48
C LYS A 56 -8.40 -9.24 -18.75
N ASN A 57 -7.77 -10.12 -19.52
CA ASN A 57 -6.98 -11.21 -18.97
C ASN A 57 -5.68 -10.69 -18.35
N ILE A 58 -5.28 -11.33 -17.26
CA ILE A 58 -3.98 -11.15 -16.62
C ILE A 58 -3.10 -12.33 -17.05
N LEU A 59 -2.02 -12.02 -17.75
CA LEU A 59 -1.06 -12.97 -18.27
C LEU A 59 0.30 -12.71 -17.61
N PRO A 60 0.96 -13.75 -17.06
CA PRO A 60 2.34 -13.59 -16.62
C PRO A 60 3.25 -13.20 -17.79
N PRO A 61 4.17 -12.23 -17.65
CA PRO A 61 5.05 -11.82 -18.75
C PRO A 61 5.96 -12.94 -19.29
N HIS A 62 6.23 -13.94 -18.47
CA HIS A 62 7.03 -15.14 -18.85
C HIS A 62 6.20 -16.31 -19.38
N ASP A 63 4.86 -16.26 -19.29
CA ASP A 63 3.97 -17.30 -19.83
C ASP A 63 2.63 -16.72 -20.29
N HIS A 64 2.59 -16.22 -21.52
CA HIS A 64 1.40 -15.61 -22.11
C HIS A 64 0.29 -16.62 -22.47
N LYS A 65 0.52 -17.92 -22.30
CA LYS A 65 -0.49 -18.95 -22.51
C LYS A 65 -1.31 -19.22 -21.25
N ASN A 66 -0.77 -18.85 -20.09
CA ASN A 66 -1.43 -19.04 -18.81
C ASN A 66 -2.23 -17.78 -18.41
N ILE A 67 -3.54 -17.93 -18.23
CA ILE A 67 -4.40 -16.86 -17.71
C ILE A 67 -4.53 -17.05 -16.20
N VAL A 68 -3.85 -16.22 -15.43
CA VAL A 68 -3.89 -16.24 -13.95
C VAL A 68 -5.03 -15.42 -13.37
N GLY A 69 -5.77 -14.71 -14.20
CA GLY A 69 -6.93 -13.95 -13.74
C GLY A 69 -7.51 -13.01 -14.77
N THR A 70 -8.52 -12.28 -14.35
CA THR A 70 -9.08 -11.16 -15.09
C THR A 70 -9.19 -9.94 -14.19
N TYR A 71 -9.17 -8.76 -14.76
CA TYR A 71 -9.49 -7.52 -14.03
C TYR A 71 -10.60 -6.75 -14.72
N SER A 72 -11.44 -6.12 -13.91
CA SER A 72 -12.56 -5.29 -14.36
C SER A 72 -12.06 -3.96 -14.92
N GLN A 73 -12.62 -3.52 -16.06
CA GLN A 73 -12.35 -2.22 -16.63
C GLN A 73 -13.34 -1.19 -16.09
N ALA A 74 -12.85 -0.02 -15.69
CA ALA A 74 -13.70 1.08 -15.26
C ALA A 74 -14.23 1.87 -16.47
N ILE A 75 -15.43 2.40 -16.31
CA ILE A 75 -16.03 3.40 -17.20
C ILE A 75 -16.16 4.73 -16.45
N GLU A 76 -16.53 5.79 -17.12
CA GLU A 76 -16.66 7.14 -16.57
C GLU A 76 -17.54 7.19 -15.30
N ASN A 77 -18.66 6.47 -15.29
CA ASN A 77 -19.53 6.42 -14.10
C ASN A 77 -18.80 5.88 -12.88
N HIS A 78 -18.00 4.82 -13.03
CA HIS A 78 -17.22 4.26 -11.92
C HIS A 78 -16.20 5.25 -11.37
N VAL A 79 -15.57 6.05 -12.26
CA VAL A 79 -14.64 7.10 -11.84
C VAL A 79 -15.36 8.19 -11.06
N ASN A 80 -16.52 8.63 -11.54
CA ASN A 80 -17.35 9.64 -10.86
C ASN A 80 -17.83 9.14 -9.50
N ASP A 81 -18.25 7.87 -9.40
CA ASP A 81 -18.65 7.24 -8.14
C ASP A 81 -17.48 7.15 -7.16
N ALA A 82 -16.28 6.82 -7.63
CA ALA A 82 -15.07 6.80 -6.80
C ALA A 82 -14.74 8.19 -6.26
N ILE A 83 -14.75 9.24 -7.11
CA ILE A 83 -14.53 10.62 -6.70
C ILE A 83 -15.57 11.06 -5.66
N LYS A 84 -16.85 10.76 -5.93
CA LYS A 84 -17.93 11.08 -4.99
C LYS A 84 -17.71 10.39 -3.64
N ASN A 85 -17.37 9.10 -3.65
CA ASN A 85 -17.10 8.34 -2.42
C ASN A 85 -15.95 8.95 -1.61
N LEU A 86 -14.85 9.35 -2.28
CA LEU A 86 -13.71 10.01 -1.63
C LEU A 86 -14.14 11.33 -0.96
N LEU A 87 -14.89 12.16 -1.69
CA LEU A 87 -15.34 13.46 -1.18
C LEU A 87 -16.34 13.32 -0.03
N ASP A 88 -17.25 12.34 -0.08
CA ASP A 88 -18.21 12.05 0.97
C ASP A 88 -17.52 11.60 2.28
N ASN A 89 -16.39 10.87 2.17
CA ASN A 89 -15.62 10.37 3.30
C ASN A 89 -14.49 11.31 3.77
N LYS A 90 -14.17 12.35 3.02
CA LYS A 90 -13.08 13.29 3.33
C LYS A 90 -13.16 13.85 4.74
N LYS A 91 -14.36 14.29 5.17
CA LYS A 91 -14.54 14.90 6.49
C LYS A 91 -14.18 13.94 7.62
N SER A 92 -14.71 12.72 7.60
CA SER A 92 -14.46 11.73 8.66
C SER A 92 -12.99 11.36 8.76
N TRP A 93 -12.31 11.24 7.61
CA TRP A 93 -10.88 10.96 7.56
C TRP A 93 -10.04 12.13 8.10
N SER A 94 -10.37 13.35 7.70
CA SER A 94 -9.65 14.55 8.16
C SER A 94 -9.81 14.81 9.66
N GLU A 95 -10.94 14.40 10.24
CA GLU A 95 -11.21 14.49 11.69
C GLU A 95 -10.59 13.30 12.47
N THR A 96 -10.10 12.27 11.80
CA THR A 96 -9.43 11.15 12.45
C THR A 96 -8.09 11.61 13.01
N PRO A 97 -7.80 11.43 14.31
CA PRO A 97 -6.51 11.78 14.90
C PRO A 97 -5.36 11.17 14.08
N TRP A 98 -4.33 11.96 13.81
CA TRP A 98 -3.22 11.53 12.97
C TRP A 98 -2.50 10.29 13.53
N GLU A 99 -2.46 10.10 14.87
CA GLU A 99 -1.91 8.92 15.51
C GLU A 99 -2.69 7.66 15.12
N LYS A 100 -4.02 7.76 15.00
CA LYS A 100 -4.87 6.66 14.57
C LYS A 100 -4.66 6.31 13.10
N ARG A 101 -4.42 7.32 12.27
CA ARG A 101 -4.03 7.09 10.88
C ARG A 101 -2.69 6.35 10.80
N CYS A 102 -1.69 6.76 11.59
CA CYS A 102 -0.39 6.06 11.69
C CYS A 102 -0.53 4.60 12.12
N GLU A 103 -1.40 4.28 13.10
CA GLU A 103 -1.65 2.91 13.56
C GLU A 103 -2.10 1.99 12.39
N ILE A 104 -2.87 2.52 11.43
CA ILE A 104 -3.31 1.75 10.25
C ILE A 104 -2.11 1.35 9.39
N PHE A 105 -1.20 2.29 9.11
CA PHE A 105 0.01 2.03 8.32
C PHE A 105 0.95 1.04 9.00
N LEU A 106 1.16 1.20 10.30
CA LEU A 106 1.99 0.27 11.08
C LEU A 106 1.39 -1.13 11.16
N LYS A 107 0.06 -1.24 11.27
CA LYS A 107 -0.63 -2.52 11.22
C LYS A 107 -0.51 -3.16 9.84
N ALA A 108 -0.64 -2.38 8.77
CA ALA A 108 -0.44 -2.87 7.41
C ALA A 108 1.00 -3.38 7.21
N ALA A 109 2.00 -2.64 7.69
CA ALA A 109 3.40 -3.06 7.65
C ALA A 109 3.61 -4.41 8.36
N ASP A 110 3.03 -4.58 9.55
CA ASP A 110 3.13 -5.84 10.33
C ASP A 110 2.49 -7.03 9.59
N LEU A 111 1.31 -6.84 9.01
CA LEU A 111 0.61 -7.87 8.24
C LEU A 111 1.41 -8.27 6.99
N ILE A 112 1.96 -7.30 6.27
CA ILE A 112 2.76 -7.56 5.06
C ILE A 112 4.05 -8.27 5.43
N SER A 113 4.74 -7.82 6.47
CA SER A 113 6.00 -8.41 6.93
C SER A 113 5.84 -9.88 7.35
N LYS A 114 4.68 -10.29 7.85
CA LYS A 114 4.41 -11.62 8.40
C LYS A 114 3.49 -12.46 7.52
N ASP A 115 2.18 -12.17 7.60
CA ASP A 115 1.13 -13.05 7.08
C ASP A 115 1.04 -13.01 5.55
N TYR A 116 1.27 -11.84 4.96
CA TYR A 116 1.11 -11.62 3.52
C TYR A 116 2.44 -11.62 2.74
N ARG A 117 3.59 -11.75 3.41
CA ARG A 117 4.90 -11.68 2.75
C ARG A 117 5.05 -12.65 1.58
N ALA A 118 4.76 -13.93 1.80
CA ALA A 118 4.84 -14.94 0.76
C ALA A 118 3.88 -14.65 -0.40
N LYS A 119 2.68 -14.15 -0.11
CA LYS A 119 1.65 -13.85 -1.11
C LYS A 119 2.06 -12.65 -1.98
N ILE A 120 2.58 -11.59 -1.40
CA ILE A 120 3.04 -10.40 -2.12
C ILE A 120 4.26 -10.75 -2.97
N THR A 121 5.24 -11.47 -2.40
CA THR A 121 6.43 -11.93 -3.13
C THR A 121 6.05 -12.81 -4.32
N ALA A 122 5.20 -13.84 -4.12
CA ALA A 122 4.74 -14.72 -5.18
C ALA A 122 3.93 -13.96 -6.27
N GLY A 123 3.04 -13.05 -5.87
CA GLY A 123 2.27 -12.21 -6.79
C GLY A 123 3.17 -11.34 -7.67
N THR A 124 4.24 -10.77 -7.11
CA THR A 124 5.23 -9.98 -7.85
C THR A 124 6.06 -10.84 -8.80
N MET A 125 6.45 -12.07 -8.39
CA MET A 125 7.10 -13.02 -9.27
C MET A 125 6.24 -13.38 -10.48
N ILE A 126 4.95 -13.62 -10.27
CA ILE A 126 3.99 -13.95 -11.32
C ILE A 126 3.71 -12.75 -12.23
N GLY A 127 3.32 -11.61 -11.64
CA GLY A 127 2.83 -10.46 -12.38
C GLY A 127 3.92 -9.66 -13.09
N GLN A 128 5.17 -9.74 -12.63
CA GLN A 128 6.30 -8.97 -13.17
C GLN A 128 7.48 -9.83 -13.64
N SER A 129 7.37 -11.15 -13.56
CA SER A 129 8.45 -12.10 -13.91
C SER A 129 9.75 -11.84 -13.15
N LYS A 130 9.67 -11.33 -11.95
CA LYS A 130 10.82 -11.14 -11.06
C LYS A 130 11.23 -12.45 -10.42
N ASN A 131 12.53 -12.61 -10.16
CA ASN A 131 12.97 -13.72 -9.32
C ASN A 131 12.65 -13.44 -7.84
N ILE A 132 12.78 -14.46 -7.00
CA ILE A 132 12.38 -14.38 -5.58
C ILE A 132 13.14 -13.29 -4.82
N PHE A 133 14.41 -13.02 -5.14
CA PHE A 133 15.22 -12.00 -4.45
C PHE A 133 14.81 -10.58 -4.87
N GLN A 134 14.51 -10.37 -6.14
CA GLN A 134 13.99 -9.10 -6.63
C GLN A 134 12.60 -8.82 -6.04
N ALA A 135 11.72 -9.83 -6.04
CA ALA A 135 10.38 -9.69 -5.49
C ALA A 135 10.40 -9.45 -3.98
N GLU A 136 11.33 -10.06 -3.24
CA GLU A 136 11.52 -9.83 -1.81
C GLU A 136 11.85 -8.36 -1.52
N ILE A 137 12.82 -7.81 -2.25
CA ILE A 137 13.25 -6.42 -2.04
C ILE A 137 12.14 -5.46 -2.48
N ASP A 138 11.69 -5.57 -3.72
CA ASP A 138 10.80 -4.57 -4.34
C ASP A 138 9.36 -4.62 -3.82
N ALA A 139 8.88 -5.79 -3.39
CA ALA A 139 7.49 -5.94 -2.97
C ALA A 139 7.34 -6.03 -1.46
N ALA A 140 8.12 -6.86 -0.78
CA ALA A 140 7.94 -7.06 0.65
C ALA A 140 8.70 -6.02 1.48
N CYS A 141 10.03 -5.95 1.32
CA CYS A 141 10.85 -5.09 2.17
C CYS A 141 10.56 -3.60 1.91
N GLU A 142 10.59 -3.17 0.66
CA GLU A 142 10.40 -1.78 0.30
C GLU A 142 9.00 -1.28 0.70
N PHE A 143 7.96 -2.09 0.51
CA PHE A 143 6.60 -1.72 0.91
C PHE A 143 6.47 -1.55 2.42
N VAL A 144 7.00 -2.49 3.19
CA VAL A 144 7.01 -2.39 4.66
C VAL A 144 7.81 -1.17 5.13
N ASP A 145 8.97 -0.92 4.50
CA ASP A 145 9.81 0.21 4.82
C ASP A 145 9.08 1.53 4.55
N PHE A 146 8.46 1.70 3.40
CA PHE A 146 7.69 2.91 3.11
C PHE A 146 6.57 3.14 4.13
N LEU A 147 5.81 2.11 4.51
CA LEU A 147 4.76 2.24 5.52
C LEU A 147 5.33 2.69 6.88
N LYS A 148 6.47 2.15 7.30
CA LYS A 148 7.11 2.50 8.57
C LYS A 148 7.77 3.89 8.52
N PHE A 149 8.57 4.17 7.48
CA PHE A 149 9.32 5.42 7.37
C PHE A 149 8.42 6.63 7.14
N ASN A 150 7.31 6.48 6.40
CA ASN A 150 6.35 7.59 6.27
C ASN A 150 5.70 7.96 7.60
N VAL A 151 5.44 6.99 8.49
CA VAL A 151 5.00 7.28 9.86
C VAL A 151 6.09 8.01 10.65
N SER A 152 7.36 7.61 10.51
CA SER A 152 8.48 8.31 11.13
C SER A 152 8.55 9.77 10.69
N TYR A 153 8.54 10.01 9.37
CA TYR A 153 8.58 11.35 8.80
C TYR A 153 7.38 12.21 9.21
N LEU A 154 6.17 11.61 9.26
CA LEU A 154 5.00 12.33 9.74
C LEU A 154 5.18 12.79 11.18
N THR A 155 5.70 11.93 12.07
CA THR A 155 5.93 12.32 13.48
C THR A 155 7.00 13.39 13.61
N GLU A 156 8.01 13.41 12.75
CA GLU A 156 9.00 14.48 12.68
C GLU A 156 8.37 15.80 12.24
N ILE A 157 7.57 15.77 11.16
CA ILE A 157 6.87 16.96 10.64
C ILE A 157 5.99 17.59 11.73
N TYR A 158 5.21 16.78 12.47
CA TYR A 158 4.37 17.29 13.55
C TYR A 158 5.18 17.84 14.75
N ASN A 159 6.45 17.47 14.90
CA ASN A 159 7.36 18.03 15.91
C ASN A 159 8.05 19.31 15.46
N GLU A 160 8.05 19.63 14.17
CA GLU A 160 8.58 20.89 13.65
C GLU A 160 7.63 22.04 13.99
N GLN A 161 7.83 22.66 15.13
CA GLN A 161 7.01 23.75 15.62
C GLN A 161 7.82 25.04 15.76
N PRO A 162 7.19 26.22 15.58
CA PRO A 162 7.85 27.50 15.76
C PRO A 162 8.31 27.68 17.21
N ILE A 163 9.32 28.51 17.40
CA ILE A 163 9.85 28.86 18.74
C ILE A 163 8.87 29.77 19.46
N ASP A 164 8.59 29.45 20.71
CA ASP A 164 7.80 30.32 21.61
C ASP A 164 8.57 31.59 21.97
N GLY A 165 7.87 32.72 22.02
CA GLY A 165 8.39 33.98 22.49
C GLY A 165 8.02 34.28 23.95
N PRO A 166 8.60 35.31 24.58
CA PRO A 166 8.23 35.69 25.93
C PRO A 166 6.72 36.01 26.06
N GLY A 167 6.01 35.20 26.83
CA GLY A 167 4.56 35.31 27.03
C GLY A 167 3.70 34.98 25.82
N LYS A 168 4.28 34.32 24.80
CA LYS A 168 3.58 33.90 23.58
C LYS A 168 3.91 32.46 23.28
N SER A 169 2.87 31.65 22.98
CA SER A 169 3.02 30.31 22.43
C SER A 169 2.67 30.32 20.94
N ASN A 170 3.56 29.79 20.14
CA ASN A 170 3.42 29.66 18.68
C ASN A 170 3.28 28.20 18.29
N HIS A 171 2.37 27.89 17.37
CA HIS A 171 2.24 26.54 16.83
C HIS A 171 1.74 26.57 15.39
N LEU A 172 2.07 25.53 14.65
CA LEU A 172 1.54 25.23 13.33
C LEU A 172 0.41 24.23 13.46
N GLU A 173 -0.63 24.47 12.70
CA GLU A 173 -1.70 23.50 12.45
C GLU A 173 -1.71 23.13 10.99
N TYR A 174 -1.77 21.82 10.71
CA TYR A 174 -1.83 21.30 9.36
C TYR A 174 -3.29 21.17 8.93
N ARG A 175 -3.66 21.94 7.91
CA ARG A 175 -5.01 21.90 7.36
C ARG A 175 -5.16 20.72 6.39
N PRO A 176 -6.26 19.96 6.45
CA PRO A 176 -6.55 18.91 5.47
C PRO A 176 -6.56 19.42 4.03
N LEU A 177 -6.11 18.59 3.09
CA LEU A 177 -6.13 18.91 1.66
C LEU A 177 -7.55 19.11 1.16
N GLU A 178 -7.73 20.00 0.19
CA GLU A 178 -8.96 20.16 -0.56
C GLU A 178 -9.04 19.18 -1.73
N GLY A 179 -10.26 18.66 -1.99
CA GLY A 179 -10.51 17.76 -3.11
C GLY A 179 -10.04 16.33 -2.84
N PHE A 180 -9.48 15.72 -3.86
CA PHE A 180 -8.94 14.35 -3.85
C PHE A 180 -7.61 14.30 -4.59
N VAL A 181 -6.85 13.25 -4.39
CA VAL A 181 -5.59 13.01 -5.10
C VAL A 181 -5.76 11.87 -6.10
N TYR A 182 -5.27 12.07 -7.31
CA TYR A 182 -5.18 11.04 -8.33
C TYR A 182 -3.74 10.57 -8.44
N SER A 183 -3.52 9.26 -8.28
CA SER A 183 -2.19 8.66 -8.37
C SER A 183 -2.13 7.59 -9.44
N VAL A 184 -1.11 7.69 -10.30
CA VAL A 184 -0.74 6.63 -11.26
C VAL A 184 0.61 6.08 -10.80
N THR A 185 0.59 4.82 -10.40
CA THR A 185 1.78 4.19 -9.84
C THR A 185 2.69 3.62 -10.91
N PRO A 186 4.02 3.56 -10.69
CA PRO A 186 4.94 2.89 -11.59
C PRO A 186 4.59 1.40 -11.72
N PHE A 187 4.68 0.87 -12.92
CA PHE A 187 4.36 -0.53 -13.21
C PHE A 187 5.41 -1.53 -12.70
N ASN A 188 6.60 -1.07 -12.36
CA ASN A 188 7.73 -1.91 -11.96
C ASN A 188 7.77 -2.28 -10.47
N SER A 189 6.92 -1.67 -9.65
CA SER A 189 6.74 -2.08 -8.25
C SER A 189 5.25 -2.17 -7.91
N VAL A 190 4.78 -3.39 -7.64
CA VAL A 190 3.38 -3.65 -7.24
C VAL A 190 3.05 -2.93 -5.93
N SER A 191 4.03 -2.80 -5.07
CA SER A 191 3.89 -2.17 -3.75
C SER A 191 3.51 -0.70 -3.83
N TYR A 192 4.03 0.05 -4.79
CA TYR A 192 3.70 1.46 -4.98
C TYR A 192 2.25 1.69 -5.38
N THR A 193 1.62 0.72 -6.04
CA THR A 193 0.21 0.80 -6.41
C THR A 193 -0.69 0.86 -5.19
N HIS A 194 -0.34 0.15 -4.13
CA HIS A 194 -1.12 0.13 -2.90
C HIS A 194 -0.78 1.28 -1.95
N LEU A 195 0.50 1.69 -1.88
CA LEU A 195 0.95 2.78 -1.02
C LEU A 195 0.35 4.13 -1.41
N ARG A 196 0.46 4.49 -2.69
CA ARG A 196 0.01 5.81 -3.15
C ARG A 196 -1.50 5.97 -3.13
N ALA A 197 -2.26 4.89 -3.25
CA ALA A 197 -3.72 4.94 -3.07
C ALA A 197 -4.12 5.30 -1.63
N HIS A 198 -3.25 5.06 -0.65
CA HIS A 198 -3.49 5.40 0.76
C HIS A 198 -2.90 6.75 1.17
N GLU A 199 -1.78 7.17 0.60
CA GLU A 199 -1.20 8.51 0.82
C GLU A 199 -2.14 9.63 0.34
N THR A 200 -2.96 9.36 -0.66
CA THR A 200 -3.85 10.32 -1.28
C THR A 200 -5.12 10.61 -0.49
N SER A 201 -5.40 9.85 0.56
CA SER A 201 -6.54 10.06 1.45
C SER A 201 -6.12 10.51 2.86
N ALA A 202 -4.83 10.69 3.11
CA ALA A 202 -4.30 10.88 4.47
C ALA A 202 -3.93 12.33 4.82
N ASP A 203 -3.86 13.22 3.84
CA ASP A 203 -3.53 14.64 4.07
C ASP A 203 -4.74 15.55 3.95
#